data_0041ff10621a554a73525c7c7054c7bc
#
_entry.id   0041ff10621a554a73525c7c7054c7bc
#
_cell.length_a   1.000
_cell.length_b   1.000
_cell.length_c   1.000
_cell.angle_alpha   90.00
_cell.angle_beta   90.00
_cell.angle_gamma   90.00
#
_symmetry.space_group_name_H-M   'P 1'
#
loop_
_entity.id
_entity.type
_entity.pdbx_description
1 polymer ?
#
loop_
_entity_poly.entity_id
_entity_poly.type
_entity_poly.pdbx_seq_one_letter_code
_entity_poly.pdbx_strand_id
1 'polypeptide(L)'
;ELLNGRRKDAHFSFLNEQLLKRGWEHKASFVIADDTQLMLNIFNLIKSDPNSVMFCFGGIGATPDDYTRQVSANAFTDGKMEFHEEAKERIINQFGIEAYPHRINMAYLPINAKLLKNVVNNVAGFYLEDRFFFTPGFPSMSQAMVIEALDKHYTKSDIQKYRKVMTINASENDLIDTMKKIPSHIELSSLPKILGDKRKVVISLAGYDKDEVEKYFGMFVDFCVEFGKEFGFNDVNL
;
A
#
# COMPACT_ATOMS: atom_id res chain seq x y z
N GLU A 1 13.89 -12.30 2.41
CA GLU A 1 13.35 -13.20 3.45
C GLU A 1 11.89 -13.57 3.20
N LEU A 2 11.03 -12.67 2.69
CA LEU A 2 9.62 -12.97 2.38
C LEU A 2 9.51 -14.03 1.27
N LEU A 3 10.23 -13.85 0.15
CA LEU A 3 10.16 -14.75 -1.01
C LEU A 3 10.72 -16.16 -0.75
N ASN A 4 11.56 -16.33 0.26
CA ASN A 4 12.08 -17.65 0.64
C ASN A 4 11.32 -18.30 1.80
N GLY A 5 10.21 -17.68 2.26
CA GLY A 5 9.33 -18.20 3.29
C GLY A 5 9.87 -18.10 4.72
N ARG A 6 11.02 -17.47 4.95
CA ARG A 6 11.59 -17.31 6.30
C ARG A 6 10.81 -16.34 7.18
N ARG A 7 10.09 -15.39 6.57
CA ARG A 7 9.23 -14.43 7.29
C ARG A 7 7.88 -14.30 6.59
N LYS A 8 6.86 -13.96 7.36
CA LYS A 8 5.55 -13.55 6.84
C LYS A 8 5.55 -12.04 6.66
N ASP A 9 4.88 -11.58 5.60
CA ASP A 9 4.68 -10.14 5.41
C ASP A 9 3.74 -9.58 6.50
N ALA A 10 4.16 -8.48 7.10
CA ALA A 10 3.38 -7.72 8.08
C ALA A 10 3.19 -6.25 7.64
N HIS A 11 3.74 -5.87 6.49
CA HIS A 11 3.67 -4.50 5.99
C HIS A 11 2.40 -4.25 5.19
N PHE A 12 2.02 -5.21 4.31
CA PHE A 12 0.84 -5.07 3.46
C PHE A 12 -0.43 -4.80 4.28
N SER A 13 -0.75 -5.69 5.23
CA SER A 13 -1.98 -5.57 6.02
C SER A 13 -2.01 -4.28 6.83
N PHE A 14 -0.88 -3.91 7.45
CA PHE A 14 -0.76 -2.68 8.22
C PHE A 14 -0.94 -1.44 7.34
N LEU A 15 -0.18 -1.34 6.23
CA LEU A 15 -0.27 -0.18 5.33
C LEU A 15 -1.67 -0.04 4.74
N ASN A 16 -2.25 -1.15 4.27
CA ASN A 16 -3.61 -1.17 3.71
C ASN A 16 -4.64 -0.64 4.72
N GLU A 17 -4.58 -1.09 5.98
CA GLU A 17 -5.45 -0.60 7.06
C GLU A 17 -5.28 0.90 7.29
N GLN A 18 -4.03 1.40 7.35
CA GLN A 18 -3.74 2.82 7.57
C GLN A 18 -4.21 3.71 6.41
N LEU A 19 -4.09 3.23 5.18
CA LEU A 19 -4.56 3.93 3.99
C LEU A 19 -6.09 3.99 3.96
N LEU A 20 -6.77 2.86 4.16
CA LEU A 20 -8.23 2.79 4.18
C LEU A 20 -8.85 3.67 5.27
N LYS A 21 -8.29 3.69 6.49
CA LYS A 21 -8.73 4.58 7.57
C LYS A 21 -8.67 6.06 7.20
N ARG A 22 -7.77 6.43 6.28
CA ARG A 22 -7.60 7.80 5.80
C ARG A 22 -8.29 8.08 4.47
N GLY A 23 -9.01 7.10 3.92
CA GLY A 23 -9.71 7.21 2.64
C GLY A 23 -8.79 7.18 1.41
N TRP A 24 -7.56 6.66 1.56
CA TRP A 24 -6.63 6.47 0.45
C TRP A 24 -6.75 5.07 -0.15
N GLU A 25 -6.50 4.95 -1.46
CA GLU A 25 -6.46 3.66 -2.15
C GLU A 25 -5.09 3.00 -2.03
N HIS A 26 -5.09 1.72 -1.77
CA HIS A 26 -3.92 0.87 -1.92
C HIS A 26 -3.94 0.24 -3.31
N LYS A 27 -3.23 0.84 -4.25
CA LYS A 27 -3.30 0.50 -5.67
C LYS A 27 -2.54 -0.77 -6.03
N ALA A 28 -1.37 -1.00 -5.44
CA ALA A 28 -0.53 -2.17 -5.70
C ALA A 28 0.46 -2.44 -4.57
N SER A 29 0.87 -3.68 -4.42
CA SER A 29 2.00 -4.11 -3.60
C SER A 29 2.91 -5.03 -4.41
N PHE A 30 4.22 -4.83 -4.27
CA PHE A 30 5.24 -5.61 -4.92
C PHE A 30 6.15 -6.27 -3.86
N VAL A 31 6.26 -7.58 -3.89
CA VAL A 31 7.28 -8.31 -3.13
C VAL A 31 8.31 -8.80 -4.13
N ILE A 32 9.50 -8.24 -4.08
CA ILE A 32 10.55 -8.46 -5.08
C ILE A 32 11.83 -8.96 -4.44
N ALA A 33 12.69 -9.60 -5.20
CA ALA A 33 14.03 -9.95 -4.79
C ALA A 33 14.92 -8.70 -4.69
N ASP A 34 16.03 -8.83 -3.98
CA ASP A 34 17.07 -7.80 -3.88
C ASP A 34 17.91 -7.74 -5.19
N ASP A 35 17.19 -7.47 -6.29
CA ASP A 35 17.71 -7.28 -7.63
C ASP A 35 17.63 -5.80 -8.00
N THR A 36 18.78 -5.18 -8.22
CA THR A 36 18.88 -3.73 -8.45
C THR A 36 18.17 -3.26 -9.71
N GLN A 37 18.18 -4.08 -10.77
CA GLN A 37 17.50 -3.73 -12.02
C GLN A 37 15.98 -3.87 -11.89
N LEU A 38 15.51 -4.93 -11.23
CA LEU A 38 14.09 -5.10 -10.96
C LEU A 38 13.55 -3.99 -10.06
N MET A 39 14.27 -3.64 -8.99
CA MET A 39 13.94 -2.53 -8.11
C MET A 39 13.85 -1.20 -8.87
N LEU A 40 14.85 -0.90 -9.71
CA LEU A 40 14.87 0.32 -10.52
C LEU A 40 13.68 0.40 -11.48
N ASN A 41 13.34 -0.71 -12.12
CA ASN A 41 12.18 -0.77 -13.01
C ASN A 41 10.87 -0.49 -12.27
N ILE A 42 10.68 -1.05 -11.07
CA ILE A 42 9.50 -0.81 -10.23
C ILE A 42 9.46 0.65 -9.74
N PHE A 43 10.58 1.21 -9.30
CA PHE A 43 10.63 2.62 -8.87
C PHE A 43 10.28 3.56 -10.02
N ASN A 44 10.79 3.32 -11.22
CA ASN A 44 10.47 4.11 -12.40
C ASN A 44 8.99 3.95 -12.82
N LEU A 45 8.44 2.75 -12.72
CA LEU A 45 7.01 2.51 -12.96
C LEU A 45 6.14 3.35 -12.01
N ILE A 46 6.47 3.34 -10.72
CA ILE A 46 5.73 4.12 -9.72
C ILE A 46 5.94 5.62 -9.95
N LYS A 47 7.17 6.06 -10.22
CA LYS A 47 7.51 7.47 -10.49
C LYS A 47 6.73 8.03 -11.69
N SER A 48 6.45 7.20 -12.70
CA SER A 48 5.75 7.62 -13.93
C SER A 48 4.31 8.06 -13.69
N ASP A 49 3.66 7.63 -12.61
CA ASP A 49 2.35 8.14 -12.20
C ASP A 49 2.53 9.29 -11.21
N PRO A 50 2.24 10.56 -11.60
CA PRO A 50 2.44 11.72 -10.74
C PRO A 50 1.58 11.71 -9.47
N ASN A 51 0.50 10.92 -9.45
CA ASN A 51 -0.41 10.80 -8.32
C ASN A 51 -0.05 9.66 -7.38
N SER A 52 0.98 8.85 -7.70
CA SER A 52 1.39 7.74 -6.87
C SER A 52 2.20 8.19 -5.66
N VAL A 53 2.06 7.45 -4.56
CA VAL A 53 2.89 7.52 -3.36
C VAL A 53 3.45 6.13 -3.12
N MET A 54 4.70 6.02 -2.71
CA MET A 54 5.37 4.74 -2.47
C MET A 54 5.87 4.63 -1.04
N PHE A 55 5.60 3.48 -0.44
CA PHE A 55 6.25 3.04 0.80
C PHE A 55 7.10 1.80 0.48
N CYS A 56 8.42 1.93 0.65
CA CYS A 56 9.40 0.87 0.44
C CYS A 56 9.92 0.37 1.80
N PHE A 57 9.97 -0.94 1.98
CA PHE A 57 10.33 -1.58 3.23
C PHE A 57 11.58 -2.45 3.05
N GLY A 58 12.67 -2.12 3.74
CA GLY A 58 13.91 -2.87 3.73
C GLY A 58 14.98 -2.33 2.79
N GLY A 59 16.16 -2.95 2.87
CA GLY A 59 17.31 -2.65 2.01
C GLY A 59 17.99 -1.30 2.24
N ILE A 60 17.74 -0.65 3.39
CA ILE A 60 18.38 0.64 3.76
C ILE A 60 19.46 0.52 4.84
N GLY A 61 19.81 -0.70 5.24
CA GLY A 61 20.82 -0.99 6.24
C GLY A 61 22.25 -0.78 5.74
N ALA A 62 23.21 -1.39 6.45
CA ALA A 62 24.65 -1.28 6.18
C ALA A 62 25.24 -2.53 5.54
N THR A 63 24.44 -3.56 5.27
CA THR A 63 24.93 -4.82 4.70
C THR A 63 25.11 -4.72 3.18
N PRO A 64 25.97 -5.55 2.56
CA PRO A 64 26.24 -5.46 1.13
C PRO A 64 25.04 -5.70 0.21
N ASP A 65 23.98 -6.30 0.73
CA ASP A 65 22.71 -6.57 0.04
C ASP A 65 21.64 -5.48 0.25
N ASP A 66 21.97 -4.41 0.98
CA ASP A 66 21.11 -3.25 1.18
C ASP A 66 21.20 -2.25 0.00
N TYR A 67 20.52 -2.57 -1.12
CA TYR A 67 20.61 -1.78 -2.36
C TYR A 67 19.65 -0.60 -2.43
N THR A 68 18.63 -0.53 -1.57
CA THR A 68 17.51 0.42 -1.69
C THR A 68 17.97 1.89 -1.76
N ARG A 69 18.97 2.29 -0.98
CA ARG A 69 19.50 3.66 -0.98
C ARG A 69 20.11 4.03 -2.34
N GLN A 70 20.96 3.15 -2.90
CA GLN A 70 21.60 3.40 -4.19
C GLN A 70 20.59 3.37 -5.34
N VAL A 71 19.65 2.40 -5.33
CA VAL A 71 18.63 2.29 -6.37
C VAL A 71 17.67 3.47 -6.31
N SER A 72 17.32 3.94 -5.12
CA SER A 72 16.50 5.15 -4.98
C SER A 72 17.21 6.40 -5.50
N ALA A 73 18.54 6.52 -5.28
CA ALA A 73 19.30 7.61 -5.89
C ALA A 73 19.25 7.55 -7.41
N ASN A 74 19.44 6.38 -8.01
CA ASN A 74 19.39 6.19 -9.46
C ASN A 74 18.02 6.56 -10.04
N ALA A 75 16.95 6.21 -9.33
CA ALA A 75 15.57 6.48 -9.79
C ALA A 75 15.17 7.96 -9.63
N PHE A 76 15.57 8.61 -8.54
CA PHE A 76 14.97 9.90 -8.14
C PHE A 76 15.94 11.09 -8.13
N THR A 77 17.28 10.85 -8.09
CA THR A 77 18.29 11.91 -7.97
C THR A 77 19.45 11.78 -8.95
N ASP A 78 19.24 11.11 -10.10
CA ASP A 78 20.26 10.87 -11.13
C ASP A 78 21.54 10.19 -10.58
N GLY A 79 21.38 9.29 -9.61
CA GLY A 79 22.47 8.60 -8.93
C GLY A 79 23.25 9.43 -7.92
N LYS A 80 22.84 10.67 -7.67
CA LYS A 80 23.54 11.57 -6.75
C LYS A 80 23.23 11.26 -5.31
N MET A 81 24.28 11.05 -4.52
CA MET A 81 24.21 10.74 -3.09
C MET A 81 25.20 11.59 -2.30
N GLU A 82 24.89 11.81 -1.03
CA GLU A 82 25.75 12.53 -0.10
C GLU A 82 25.58 11.99 1.33
N PHE A 83 26.53 12.30 2.22
CA PHE A 83 26.33 12.06 3.64
C PHE A 83 25.35 13.08 4.21
N HIS A 84 24.23 12.58 4.73
CA HIS A 84 23.26 13.40 5.43
C HIS A 84 23.73 13.64 6.86
N GLU A 85 24.14 14.87 7.21
CA GLU A 85 24.81 15.15 8.49
C GLU A 85 23.97 14.76 9.71
N GLU A 86 22.67 15.07 9.72
CA GLU A 86 21.81 14.68 10.83
C GLU A 86 21.69 13.14 10.97
N ALA A 87 21.60 12.40 9.86
CA ALA A 87 21.58 10.93 9.89
C ALA A 87 22.88 10.38 10.43
N LYS A 88 24.01 10.96 10.04
CA LYS A 88 25.33 10.61 10.52
C LYS A 88 25.47 10.82 12.03
N GLU A 89 25.04 11.98 12.53
CA GLU A 89 25.02 12.27 13.96
C GLU A 89 24.16 11.26 14.73
N ARG A 90 22.97 10.96 14.24
CA ARG A 90 22.06 9.97 14.86
C ARG A 90 22.70 8.59 14.95
N ILE A 91 23.39 8.14 13.89
CA ILE A 91 24.08 6.85 13.86
C ILE A 91 25.25 6.83 14.85
N ILE A 92 26.06 7.89 14.89
CA ILE A 92 27.17 8.00 15.85
C ILE A 92 26.65 8.00 17.30
N ASN A 93 25.59 8.75 17.56
CA ASN A 93 24.95 8.79 18.88
C ASN A 93 24.39 7.42 19.31
N GLN A 94 23.87 6.64 18.35
CA GLN A 94 23.34 5.30 18.62
C GLN A 94 24.39 4.25 18.87
N PHE A 95 25.49 4.26 18.11
CA PHE A 95 26.44 3.16 18.06
C PHE A 95 27.84 3.52 18.57
N GLY A 96 28.13 4.79 18.81
CA GLY A 96 29.45 5.23 19.22
C GLY A 96 30.53 4.80 18.22
N ILE A 97 31.60 4.20 18.73
CA ILE A 97 32.73 3.70 17.91
C ILE A 97 32.29 2.59 16.93
N GLU A 98 31.25 1.82 17.27
CA GLU A 98 30.72 0.76 16.40
C GLU A 98 29.95 1.29 15.17
N ALA A 99 29.79 2.61 15.07
CA ALA A 99 29.30 3.21 13.84
C ALA A 99 30.25 2.98 12.66
N TYR A 100 31.54 2.85 12.95
CA TYR A 100 32.59 2.67 11.96
C TYR A 100 33.08 1.23 11.86
N PRO A 101 33.54 0.79 10.67
CA PRO A 101 33.51 1.56 9.41
C PRO A 101 32.18 1.46 8.62
N HIS A 102 31.25 0.57 9.02
CA HIS A 102 30.16 0.14 8.14
C HIS A 102 28.83 0.85 8.39
N ARG A 103 28.39 0.96 9.66
CA ARG A 103 27.04 1.51 9.98
C ARG A 103 26.87 2.97 9.56
N ILE A 104 27.97 3.74 9.54
CA ILE A 104 27.97 5.13 9.10
C ILE A 104 27.50 5.29 7.67
N ASN A 105 27.66 4.26 6.82
CA ASN A 105 27.22 4.26 5.44
C ASN A 105 25.68 4.31 5.30
N MET A 106 24.93 4.01 6.35
CA MET A 106 23.46 4.22 6.36
C MET A 106 23.09 5.70 6.25
N ALA A 107 24.00 6.62 6.59
CA ALA A 107 23.84 8.06 6.40
C ALA A 107 24.17 8.55 4.98
N TYR A 108 24.73 7.69 4.12
CA TYR A 108 24.98 8.02 2.72
C TYR A 108 23.67 7.82 1.93
N LEU A 109 22.96 8.91 1.71
CA LEU A 109 21.60 8.97 1.20
C LEU A 109 21.53 9.69 -0.15
N PRO A 110 20.47 9.49 -0.95
CA PRO A 110 20.19 10.33 -2.10
C PRO A 110 20.18 11.81 -1.70
N ILE A 111 20.68 12.70 -2.58
CA ILE A 111 20.62 14.15 -2.32
C ILE A 111 19.16 14.58 -2.07
N ASN A 112 18.98 15.61 -1.26
CA ASN A 112 17.68 16.13 -0.85
C ASN A 112 16.80 15.14 -0.06
N ALA A 113 17.35 14.02 0.43
CA ALA A 113 16.61 13.13 1.31
C ALA A 113 16.24 13.86 2.60
N LYS A 114 15.01 13.66 3.05
CA LYS A 114 14.51 14.07 4.38
C LYS A 114 14.36 12.84 5.26
N LEU A 115 14.52 13.00 6.56
CA LEU A 115 14.53 11.87 7.49
C LEU A 115 13.15 11.55 8.07
N LEU A 116 12.88 10.24 8.27
CA LEU A 116 11.78 9.71 9.08
C LEU A 116 12.33 9.25 10.43
N LYS A 117 11.60 9.56 11.50
CA LYS A 117 12.04 9.24 12.85
C LYS A 117 11.88 7.75 13.15
N ASN A 118 12.93 7.10 13.61
CA ASN A 118 12.86 5.75 14.13
C ASN A 118 12.66 5.77 15.65
N VAL A 119 11.50 5.28 16.10
CA VAL A 119 11.14 5.25 17.52
C VAL A 119 11.82 4.15 18.31
N VAL A 120 12.41 3.16 17.62
CA VAL A 120 13.11 2.01 18.25
C VAL A 120 14.58 2.29 18.46
N ASN A 121 15.20 2.94 17.49
CA ASN A 121 16.60 3.37 17.54
C ASN A 121 16.77 4.65 16.72
N ASN A 122 17.97 5.23 16.72
CA ASN A 122 18.22 6.49 16.02
C ASN A 122 18.49 6.34 14.51
N VAL A 123 18.45 5.12 13.96
CA VAL A 123 18.70 4.90 12.53
C VAL A 123 17.45 5.28 11.74
N ALA A 124 17.47 6.46 11.16
CA ALA A 124 16.33 7.02 10.45
C ALA A 124 16.00 6.26 9.16
N GLY A 125 14.71 6.22 8.79
CA GLY A 125 14.31 6.08 7.41
C GLY A 125 14.47 7.40 6.66
N PHE A 126 14.19 7.40 5.37
CA PHE A 126 14.26 8.64 4.59
C PHE A 126 13.14 8.71 3.55
N TYR A 127 12.92 9.90 3.00
CA TYR A 127 11.96 10.10 1.93
C TYR A 127 12.40 11.18 0.95
N LEU A 128 11.86 11.10 -0.26
CA LEU A 128 12.13 12.00 -1.38
C LEU A 128 10.81 12.55 -1.92
N GLU A 129 10.82 13.81 -2.36
CA GLU A 129 9.70 14.49 -3.03
C GLU A 129 8.37 14.46 -2.25
N ASP A 130 8.42 14.22 -0.93
CA ASP A 130 7.24 14.00 -0.06
C ASP A 130 6.30 12.87 -0.55
N ARG A 131 6.78 12.00 -1.44
CA ARG A 131 6.07 10.93 -2.14
C ARG A 131 6.69 9.54 -1.99
N PHE A 132 8.01 9.44 -1.84
CA PHE A 132 8.74 8.18 -1.86
C PHE A 132 9.39 7.94 -0.52
N PHE A 133 8.80 7.05 0.27
CA PHE A 133 9.19 6.79 1.66
C PHE A 133 9.92 5.45 1.76
N PHE A 134 11.09 5.45 2.39
CA PHE A 134 11.99 4.30 2.54
C PHE A 134 12.23 4.02 4.01
N THR A 135 11.87 2.83 4.46
CA THR A 135 11.92 2.43 5.88
C THR A 135 12.67 1.12 6.06
N PRO A 136 13.15 0.81 7.27
CA PRO A 136 13.67 -0.52 7.56
C PRO A 136 12.64 -1.62 7.30
N GLY A 137 13.12 -2.85 7.01
CA GLY A 137 12.26 -4.03 6.83
C GLY A 137 11.70 -4.63 8.12
N PHE A 138 11.93 -4.01 9.29
CA PHE A 138 11.40 -4.45 10.57
C PHE A 138 10.08 -3.74 10.88
N PRO A 139 8.95 -4.45 11.03
CA PRO A 139 7.64 -3.84 11.28
C PRO A 139 7.61 -2.90 12.50
N SER A 140 8.32 -3.26 13.58
CA SER A 140 8.43 -2.43 14.79
C SER A 140 9.04 -1.05 14.55
N MET A 141 9.85 -0.89 13.51
CA MET A 141 10.48 0.37 13.12
C MET A 141 9.65 1.08 12.04
N SER A 142 9.30 0.34 10.99
CA SER A 142 8.66 0.90 9.79
C SER A 142 7.24 1.42 10.05
N GLN A 143 6.47 0.75 10.91
CA GLN A 143 5.07 1.14 11.16
C GLN A 143 4.95 2.56 11.72
N ALA A 144 5.80 2.94 12.67
CA ALA A 144 5.82 4.30 13.21
C ALA A 144 6.20 5.35 12.14
N MET A 145 7.15 5.00 11.26
CA MET A 145 7.55 5.88 10.14
C MET A 145 6.45 6.05 9.09
N VAL A 146 5.69 4.97 8.81
CA VAL A 146 4.52 5.05 7.93
C VAL A 146 3.47 5.98 8.52
N ILE A 147 3.17 5.86 9.82
CA ILE A 147 2.23 6.76 10.50
C ILE A 147 2.72 8.20 10.43
N GLU A 148 4.00 8.47 10.76
CA GLU A 148 4.59 9.81 10.66
C GLU A 148 4.43 10.40 9.26
N ALA A 149 4.75 9.62 8.22
CA ALA A 149 4.63 10.06 6.83
C ALA A 149 3.18 10.37 6.43
N LEU A 150 2.24 9.49 6.81
CA LEU A 150 0.83 9.67 6.51
C LEU A 150 0.24 10.87 7.28
N ASP A 151 0.55 11.02 8.55
CA ASP A 151 0.04 12.14 9.38
C ASP A 151 0.61 13.49 8.94
N LYS A 152 1.81 13.51 8.39
CA LYS A 152 2.46 14.73 7.90
C LYS A 152 2.02 15.14 6.50
N HIS A 153 1.86 14.18 5.58
CA HIS A 153 1.68 14.46 4.17
C HIS A 153 0.33 13.98 3.61
N TYR A 154 -0.30 12.98 4.25
CA TYR A 154 -1.49 12.27 3.74
C TYR A 154 -2.51 11.97 4.83
N THR A 155 -2.85 12.99 5.64
CA THR A 155 -3.67 12.85 6.85
C THR A 155 -5.02 12.20 6.59
N LYS A 156 -5.79 12.75 5.65
CA LYS A 156 -7.10 12.23 5.27
C LYS A 156 -7.45 12.67 3.86
N SER A 157 -8.03 11.78 3.09
CA SER A 157 -8.67 12.11 1.83
C SER A 157 -10.05 12.72 2.10
N ASP A 158 -10.34 13.86 1.49
CA ASP A 158 -11.68 14.46 1.54
C ASP A 158 -12.68 13.67 0.68
N ILE A 159 -12.18 12.82 -0.21
CA ILE A 159 -12.96 12.03 -1.14
C ILE A 159 -13.03 10.60 -0.61
N GLN A 160 -14.18 10.21 -0.06
CA GLN A 160 -14.43 8.85 0.40
C GLN A 160 -15.30 8.09 -0.59
N LYS A 161 -14.92 6.83 -0.88
CA LYS A 161 -15.78 5.95 -1.65
C LYS A 161 -16.98 5.52 -0.81
N TYR A 162 -18.16 5.70 -1.37
CA TYR A 162 -19.38 5.08 -0.86
C TYR A 162 -19.44 3.64 -1.35
N ARG A 163 -19.72 2.67 -0.44
CA ARG A 163 -19.78 1.23 -0.76
C ARG A 163 -21.10 0.63 -0.29
N LYS A 164 -21.68 -0.23 -1.14
CA LYS A 164 -22.81 -1.09 -0.79
C LYS A 164 -22.46 -2.55 -1.04
N VAL A 165 -22.96 -3.40 -0.17
CA VAL A 165 -22.72 -4.86 -0.23
C VAL A 165 -24.03 -5.59 -0.02
N MET A 166 -24.27 -6.63 -0.82
CA MET A 166 -25.39 -7.56 -0.63
C MET A 166 -24.97 -8.99 -0.91
N THR A 167 -25.65 -9.91 -0.26
CA THR A 167 -25.56 -11.35 -0.56
C THR A 167 -26.83 -11.79 -1.28
N ILE A 168 -26.69 -12.51 -2.39
CA ILE A 168 -27.78 -13.00 -3.23
C ILE A 168 -27.73 -14.53 -3.30
N ASN A 169 -28.85 -15.21 -3.17
CA ASN A 169 -28.99 -16.65 -3.43
C ASN A 169 -29.07 -16.91 -4.95
N ALA A 170 -27.93 -16.73 -5.62
CA ALA A 170 -27.77 -16.94 -7.04
C ALA A 170 -26.34 -17.36 -7.36
N SER A 171 -26.08 -17.79 -8.59
CA SER A 171 -24.73 -17.95 -9.12
C SER A 171 -24.23 -16.64 -9.73
N GLU A 172 -22.92 -16.46 -9.86
CA GLU A 172 -22.37 -15.32 -10.62
C GLU A 172 -22.89 -15.29 -12.07
N ASN A 173 -23.04 -16.47 -12.68
CA ASN A 173 -23.52 -16.60 -14.03
C ASN A 173 -24.91 -15.98 -14.24
N ASP A 174 -25.77 -16.06 -13.23
CA ASP A 174 -27.12 -15.45 -13.29
C ASP A 174 -27.06 -13.92 -13.29
N LEU A 175 -25.97 -13.33 -12.80
CA LEU A 175 -25.80 -11.88 -12.61
C LEU A 175 -24.90 -11.22 -13.67
N ILE A 176 -24.29 -11.99 -14.56
CA ILE A 176 -23.33 -11.45 -15.55
C ILE A 176 -23.92 -10.30 -16.37
N ASP A 177 -25.16 -10.43 -16.85
CA ASP A 177 -25.76 -9.39 -17.67
C ASP A 177 -26.10 -8.12 -16.89
N THR A 178 -26.36 -8.22 -15.60
CA THR A 178 -26.46 -7.08 -14.70
C THR A 178 -25.09 -6.46 -14.45
N MET A 179 -24.08 -7.28 -14.18
CA MET A 179 -22.69 -6.83 -13.95
C MET A 179 -22.12 -6.06 -15.16
N LYS A 180 -22.40 -6.50 -16.40
CA LYS A 180 -21.94 -5.84 -17.63
C LYS A 180 -22.48 -4.41 -17.81
N LYS A 181 -23.58 -4.06 -17.13
CA LYS A 181 -24.18 -2.72 -17.18
C LYS A 181 -23.49 -1.74 -16.23
N ILE A 182 -22.62 -2.21 -15.35
CA ILE A 182 -21.89 -1.36 -14.39
C ILE A 182 -20.74 -0.67 -15.12
N PRO A 183 -20.66 0.66 -15.10
CA PRO A 183 -19.58 1.38 -15.77
C PRO A 183 -18.24 1.16 -15.05
N SER A 184 -17.15 1.28 -15.80
CA SER A 184 -15.80 0.96 -15.33
C SER A 184 -15.27 1.85 -14.18
N HIS A 185 -15.88 3.02 -13.96
CA HIS A 185 -15.52 3.89 -12.83
C HIS A 185 -16.22 3.52 -11.52
N ILE A 186 -17.22 2.64 -11.57
CA ILE A 186 -17.81 2.00 -10.39
C ILE A 186 -17.07 0.68 -10.13
N GLU A 187 -16.47 0.58 -8.97
CA GLU A 187 -15.81 -0.64 -8.53
C GLU A 187 -16.87 -1.72 -8.30
N LEU A 188 -16.80 -2.80 -9.06
CA LEU A 188 -17.62 -3.99 -8.87
C LEU A 188 -16.76 -5.14 -8.38
N SER A 189 -17.16 -5.76 -7.29
CA SER A 189 -16.60 -7.01 -6.81
C SER A 189 -17.69 -8.07 -6.67
N SER A 190 -17.40 -9.28 -7.13
CA SER A 190 -18.25 -10.44 -7.01
C SER A 190 -17.46 -11.56 -6.34
N LEU A 191 -18.00 -12.10 -5.26
CA LEU A 191 -17.37 -13.18 -4.51
C LEU A 191 -18.36 -14.35 -4.33
N PRO A 192 -18.15 -15.46 -5.06
CA PRO A 192 -18.99 -16.65 -4.91
C PRO A 192 -18.70 -17.32 -3.56
N LYS A 193 -19.77 -17.72 -2.87
CA LYS A 193 -19.71 -18.53 -1.66
C LYS A 193 -20.49 -19.84 -1.88
N ILE A 194 -19.83 -20.96 -1.71
CA ILE A 194 -20.43 -22.29 -1.78
C ILE A 194 -20.64 -22.78 -0.34
N LEU A 195 -21.90 -22.95 0.07
CA LEU A 195 -22.29 -23.47 1.38
C LEU A 195 -23.11 -24.74 1.17
N GLY A 196 -22.44 -25.91 1.13
CA GLY A 196 -23.03 -27.15 0.69
C GLY A 196 -23.52 -27.07 -0.74
N ASP A 197 -24.79 -27.41 -0.99
CA ASP A 197 -25.42 -27.34 -2.32
C ASP A 197 -25.95 -25.95 -2.68
N LYS A 198 -25.88 -24.98 -1.76
CA LYS A 198 -26.38 -23.61 -1.96
C LYS A 198 -25.28 -22.73 -2.54
N ARG A 199 -25.58 -22.12 -3.68
CA ARG A 199 -24.73 -21.12 -4.30
C ARG A 199 -25.18 -19.73 -3.87
N LYS A 200 -24.28 -18.96 -3.29
CA LYS A 200 -24.49 -17.57 -2.94
C LYS A 200 -23.41 -16.72 -3.60
N VAL A 201 -23.73 -15.49 -3.87
CA VAL A 201 -22.75 -14.51 -4.34
C VAL A 201 -22.85 -13.26 -3.48
N VAL A 202 -21.69 -12.72 -3.10
CA VAL A 202 -21.59 -11.41 -2.46
C VAL A 202 -21.22 -10.40 -3.52
N ILE A 203 -22.09 -9.43 -3.75
CA ILE A 203 -21.87 -8.30 -4.67
C ILE A 203 -21.52 -7.08 -3.85
N SER A 204 -20.45 -6.41 -4.23
CA SER A 204 -20.04 -5.13 -3.67
C SER A 204 -19.88 -4.11 -4.79
N LEU A 205 -20.52 -2.96 -4.65
CA LEU A 205 -20.30 -1.79 -5.51
C LEU A 205 -19.70 -0.67 -4.68
N ALA A 206 -18.70 0.05 -5.25
CA ALA A 206 -18.17 1.25 -4.64
C ALA A 206 -17.86 2.33 -5.69
N GLY A 207 -18.06 3.58 -5.31
CA GLY A 207 -17.77 4.74 -6.15
C GLY A 207 -17.75 6.01 -5.32
N TYR A 208 -17.36 7.10 -5.95
CA TYR A 208 -17.28 8.41 -5.30
C TYR A 208 -18.63 9.16 -5.32
N ASP A 209 -19.50 8.85 -6.27
CA ASP A 209 -20.85 9.38 -6.33
C ASP A 209 -21.82 8.37 -5.69
N LYS A 210 -22.39 8.77 -4.56
CA LYS A 210 -23.33 7.96 -3.80
C LYS A 210 -24.59 7.61 -4.61
N ASP A 211 -25.15 8.58 -5.30
CA ASP A 211 -26.42 8.40 -6.02
C ASP A 211 -26.22 7.47 -7.21
N GLU A 212 -25.07 7.54 -7.83
CA GLU A 212 -24.69 6.64 -8.90
C GLU A 212 -24.48 5.20 -8.39
N VAL A 213 -23.80 5.02 -7.27
CA VAL A 213 -23.67 3.69 -6.63
C VAL A 213 -25.02 3.12 -6.25
N GLU A 214 -25.90 3.92 -5.65
CA GLU A 214 -27.27 3.50 -5.32
C GLU A 214 -28.06 3.07 -6.56
N LYS A 215 -28.01 3.84 -7.63
CA LYS A 215 -28.65 3.54 -8.91
C LYS A 215 -28.22 2.17 -9.46
N TYR A 216 -26.92 1.93 -9.57
CA TYR A 216 -26.41 0.67 -10.12
C TYR A 216 -26.61 -0.50 -9.15
N PHE A 217 -26.54 -0.25 -7.85
CA PHE A 217 -26.85 -1.27 -6.85
C PHE A 217 -28.33 -1.69 -6.90
N GLY A 218 -29.24 -0.75 -7.16
CA GLY A 218 -30.66 -1.01 -7.37
C GLY A 218 -30.92 -2.03 -8.48
N MET A 219 -30.10 -2.09 -9.53
CA MET A 219 -30.26 -3.07 -10.62
C MET A 219 -30.12 -4.52 -10.13
N PHE A 220 -29.29 -4.79 -9.11
CA PHE A 220 -29.18 -6.12 -8.50
C PHE A 220 -30.38 -6.42 -7.62
N VAL A 221 -30.95 -5.42 -6.97
CA VAL A 221 -32.20 -5.58 -6.20
C VAL A 221 -33.36 -5.88 -7.15
N ASP A 222 -33.49 -5.14 -8.25
CA ASP A 222 -34.50 -5.35 -9.28
C ASP A 222 -34.40 -6.78 -9.87
N PHE A 223 -33.18 -7.22 -10.19
CA PHE A 223 -32.95 -8.61 -10.62
C PHE A 223 -33.47 -9.62 -9.58
N CYS A 224 -33.18 -9.40 -8.30
CA CYS A 224 -33.64 -10.33 -7.26
C CYS A 224 -35.17 -10.39 -7.17
N VAL A 225 -35.83 -9.25 -7.29
CA VAL A 225 -37.30 -9.15 -7.29
C VAL A 225 -37.88 -9.84 -8.53
N GLU A 226 -37.35 -9.56 -9.72
CA GLU A 226 -37.82 -10.09 -10.99
C GLU A 226 -37.72 -11.62 -11.06
N PHE A 227 -36.57 -12.19 -10.58
CA PHE A 227 -36.30 -13.62 -10.67
C PHE A 227 -36.56 -14.38 -9.34
N GLY A 228 -37.22 -13.73 -8.38
CA GLY A 228 -37.60 -14.37 -7.10
C GLY A 228 -36.39 -14.87 -6.29
N LYS A 229 -35.24 -14.18 -6.34
CA LYS A 229 -34.03 -14.55 -5.62
C LYS A 229 -34.04 -13.95 -4.21
N GLU A 230 -33.79 -14.77 -3.20
CA GLU A 230 -33.56 -14.26 -1.85
C GLU A 230 -32.24 -13.48 -1.78
N PHE A 231 -32.26 -12.35 -1.09
CA PHE A 231 -31.09 -11.53 -0.86
C PHE A 231 -31.11 -10.87 0.53
N GLY A 232 -29.96 -10.41 0.96
CA GLY A 232 -29.81 -9.62 2.19
C GLY A 232 -28.71 -8.57 2.02
N PHE A 233 -28.89 -7.42 2.65
CA PHE A 233 -27.86 -6.40 2.72
C PHE A 233 -26.86 -6.78 3.81
N ASN A 234 -25.58 -6.64 3.50
CA ASN A 234 -24.50 -6.88 4.46
C ASN A 234 -24.01 -5.53 4.99
N ASP A 235 -23.76 -5.49 6.30
CA ASP A 235 -23.02 -4.35 6.86
C ASP A 235 -21.61 -4.28 6.26
N VAL A 236 -21.13 -3.08 6.05
CA VAL A 236 -19.89 -2.75 5.31
C VAL A 236 -18.62 -3.22 6.05
N ASN A 237 -18.73 -3.78 7.23
CA ASN A 237 -17.63 -4.34 8.01
C ASN A 237 -17.41 -5.82 7.63
N LEU A 238 -16.57 -6.01 6.59
CA LEU A 238 -15.94 -7.29 6.29
C LEU A 238 -14.53 -7.32 6.89
#